data_c706cf8adf84ca3a317d3023bcc9d5b2
#
_entry.id   c706cf8adf84ca3a317d3023bcc9d5b2
#
_cell.length_a   1.000
_cell.length_b   1.000
_cell.length_c   1.000
_cell.angle_alpha   90.00
_cell.angle_beta   90.00
_cell.angle_gamma   90.00
#
_symmetry.space_group_name_H-M   'P 1'
#
loop_
_entity.id
_entity.type
_entity.pdbx_description
1 polymer ?
#
loop_
_entity_poly.entity_id
_entity_poly.type
_entity_poly.pdbx_seq_one_letter_code
_entity_poly.pdbx_strand_id
1 'polypeptide(L)'
;MVPPAAIATAPATPEAPATKDPVRDTILTPRFYTTDFDAMAAMDLQPNVLELEAICEEFRKDYNRHHFVRNAEFDGAAAKLDPKTRQVFVEFLEQSCTSEFSGFLLYKELSRRIKSKNPLLAECFAHMARDEARHAGFLNKAMGDFGLQLDLGFLTANKAYTFFKPKFIFYATYLSEKIGYWRYIAIYRHLEQHPESKIFPIFNFFENWCQDENRHGDFFDALMKAQPATVRGLTARLWCRFFLLAVFATMYVRDVARKEFYEALGLDARAYDKVVIAKTNETSARVFPVVLNVDHPKFYVRLERLVS
;
A
#
# COMPACT_ATOMS: atom_id res chain seq x y z
N MET A 1 31.16 -51.02 35.01
CA MET A 1 29.80 -50.56 34.54
C MET A 1 29.98 -49.10 34.09
N VAL A 2 29.87 -48.90 32.80
CA VAL A 2 29.88 -47.56 32.17
C VAL A 2 28.45 -47.08 32.17
N PRO A 3 28.13 -45.84 32.63
CA PRO A 3 26.77 -45.31 32.55
C PRO A 3 26.35 -45.05 31.12
N PRO A 4 25.09 -45.25 30.75
CA PRO A 4 24.59 -45.00 29.40
C PRO A 4 24.66 -43.51 29.07
N ALA A 5 25.13 -43.21 27.84
CA ALA A 5 25.18 -41.86 27.32
C ALA A 5 23.77 -41.29 27.20
N ALA A 6 23.60 -40.07 27.69
CA ALA A 6 22.34 -39.31 27.50
C ALA A 6 22.11 -39.05 26.03
N ILE A 7 20.97 -39.50 25.52
CA ILE A 7 20.49 -39.19 24.16
C ILE A 7 20.15 -37.71 24.16
N ALA A 8 20.92 -36.91 23.42
CA ALA A 8 20.59 -35.54 23.17
C ALA A 8 19.30 -35.48 22.33
N THR A 9 18.26 -34.93 22.90
CA THR A 9 17.01 -34.63 22.14
C THR A 9 17.33 -33.62 21.05
N ALA A 10 17.03 -33.97 19.81
CA ALA A 10 17.15 -33.05 18.66
C ALA A 10 16.35 -31.78 18.96
N PRO A 11 16.84 -30.58 18.55
CA PRO A 11 16.08 -29.34 18.72
C PRO A 11 14.75 -29.49 18.00
N ALA A 12 13.66 -29.12 18.69
CA ALA A 12 12.31 -29.11 18.13
C ALA A 12 12.30 -28.26 16.85
N THR A 13 11.79 -28.81 15.76
CA THR A 13 11.56 -28.07 14.52
C THR A 13 10.65 -26.89 14.87
N PRO A 14 10.97 -25.64 14.45
CA PRO A 14 10.10 -24.52 14.72
C PRO A 14 8.71 -24.81 14.14
N GLU A 15 7.69 -24.66 14.98
CA GLU A 15 6.29 -24.85 14.58
C GLU A 15 5.95 -23.84 13.46
N ALA A 16 5.28 -24.31 12.40
CA ALA A 16 4.89 -23.45 11.30
C ALA A 16 3.94 -22.34 11.83
N PRO A 17 4.05 -21.10 11.33
CA PRO A 17 3.19 -20.00 11.75
C PRO A 17 1.72 -20.35 11.58
N ALA A 18 0.89 -20.03 12.58
CA ALA A 18 -0.55 -20.24 12.50
C ALA A 18 -1.15 -19.34 11.39
N THR A 19 -2.02 -19.93 10.56
CA THR A 19 -2.77 -19.17 9.56
C THR A 19 -3.83 -18.33 10.24
N LYS A 20 -3.86 -17.03 9.98
CA LYS A 20 -4.86 -16.13 10.51
C LYS A 20 -6.07 -16.08 9.57
N ASP A 21 -7.25 -16.35 10.09
CA ASP A 21 -8.48 -16.16 9.33
C ASP A 21 -8.63 -14.69 8.91
N PRO A 22 -9.07 -14.43 7.66
CA PRO A 22 -9.27 -13.06 7.21
C PRO A 22 -10.32 -12.35 8.06
N VAL A 23 -10.03 -11.11 8.45
CA VAL A 23 -10.99 -10.27 9.17
C VAL A 23 -12.23 -10.06 8.31
N ARG A 24 -13.41 -10.03 8.96
CA ARG A 24 -14.68 -9.76 8.29
C ARG A 24 -14.61 -8.45 7.50
N ASP A 25 -15.03 -8.47 6.23
CA ASP A 25 -15.02 -7.32 5.37
C ASP A 25 -15.90 -6.19 5.93
N THR A 26 -15.32 -5.00 5.96
CA THR A 26 -15.98 -3.73 6.31
C THR A 26 -15.72 -2.71 5.22
N ILE A 27 -16.33 -1.53 5.30
CA ILE A 27 -16.04 -0.41 4.39
C ILE A 27 -14.56 0.02 4.43
N LEU A 28 -13.85 -0.30 5.51
CA LEU A 28 -12.45 0.07 5.74
C LEU A 28 -11.46 -1.03 5.30
N THR A 29 -11.95 -2.22 4.93
CA THR A 29 -11.09 -3.32 4.47
C THR A 29 -10.54 -3.00 3.08
N PRO A 30 -9.25 -3.27 2.79
CA PRO A 30 -8.69 -3.12 1.45
C PRO A 30 -9.50 -3.89 0.42
N ARG A 31 -9.80 -3.25 -0.72
CA ARG A 31 -10.65 -3.83 -1.76
C ARG A 31 -9.82 -4.45 -2.86
N PHE A 32 -10.34 -5.53 -3.42
CA PHE A 32 -9.82 -6.15 -4.63
C PHE A 32 -10.56 -5.60 -5.83
N TYR A 33 -9.83 -5.20 -6.87
CA TYR A 33 -10.40 -4.55 -8.04
C TYR A 33 -10.30 -5.40 -9.29
N THR A 34 -11.28 -5.23 -10.17
CA THR A 34 -11.24 -5.67 -11.56
C THR A 34 -11.74 -4.55 -12.47
N THR A 35 -11.45 -4.65 -13.76
CA THR A 35 -11.78 -3.60 -14.72
C THR A 35 -12.13 -4.17 -16.10
N ASP A 36 -12.46 -3.28 -17.03
CA ASP A 36 -12.59 -3.57 -18.46
C ASP A 36 -11.19 -3.69 -19.08
N PHE A 37 -10.70 -4.91 -19.21
CA PHE A 37 -9.38 -5.21 -19.76
C PHE A 37 -9.27 -4.90 -21.26
N ASP A 38 -10.36 -5.01 -22.03
CA ASP A 38 -10.34 -4.68 -23.45
C ASP A 38 -10.23 -3.17 -23.65
N ALA A 39 -10.96 -2.38 -22.85
CA ALA A 39 -10.83 -0.93 -22.83
C ALA A 39 -9.41 -0.49 -22.39
N MET A 40 -8.81 -1.17 -21.41
CA MET A 40 -7.41 -0.91 -21.01
C MET A 40 -6.42 -1.24 -22.13
N ALA A 41 -6.62 -2.38 -22.80
CA ALA A 41 -5.75 -2.81 -23.90
C ALA A 41 -5.82 -1.88 -25.13
N ALA A 42 -6.98 -1.26 -25.36
CA ALA A 42 -7.24 -0.37 -26.49
C ALA A 42 -6.78 1.10 -26.26
N MET A 43 -6.18 1.41 -25.11
CA MET A 43 -5.74 2.78 -24.82
C MET A 43 -4.63 3.24 -25.75
N ASP A 44 -4.80 4.44 -26.30
CA ASP A 44 -3.76 5.13 -27.04
C ASP A 44 -2.80 5.82 -26.05
N LEU A 45 -1.52 5.42 -26.05
CA LEU A 45 -0.49 6.00 -25.19
C LEU A 45 0.32 7.12 -25.88
N GLN A 46 0.11 7.33 -27.18
CA GLN A 46 0.89 8.30 -27.96
C GLN A 46 0.91 9.73 -27.37
N PRO A 47 -0.18 10.25 -26.76
CA PRO A 47 -0.16 11.60 -26.20
C PRO A 47 0.88 11.83 -25.08
N ASN A 48 1.39 10.76 -24.45
CA ASN A 48 2.40 10.85 -23.40
C ASN A 48 3.34 9.63 -23.37
N VAL A 49 3.60 9.01 -24.52
CA VAL A 49 4.36 7.75 -24.61
C VAL A 49 5.78 7.89 -24.08
N LEU A 50 6.46 9.01 -24.34
CA LEU A 50 7.85 9.22 -23.92
C LEU A 50 8.00 9.23 -22.39
N GLU A 51 7.07 9.85 -21.66
CA GLU A 51 7.09 9.83 -20.20
C GLU A 51 6.82 8.41 -19.69
N LEU A 52 5.90 7.66 -20.30
CA LEU A 52 5.61 6.27 -19.96
C LEU A 52 6.80 5.34 -20.23
N GLU A 53 7.50 5.51 -21.35
CA GLU A 53 8.74 4.78 -21.67
C GLU A 53 9.84 5.07 -20.64
N ALA A 54 10.03 6.33 -20.29
CA ALA A 54 11.01 6.73 -19.27
C ALA A 54 10.71 6.10 -17.90
N ILE A 55 9.44 6.09 -17.48
CA ILE A 55 9.02 5.44 -16.23
C ILE A 55 9.20 3.92 -16.31
N CYS A 56 8.91 3.31 -17.47
CA CYS A 56 9.15 1.88 -17.67
C CYS A 56 10.64 1.53 -17.51
N GLU A 57 11.55 2.37 -18.02
CA GLU A 57 13.00 2.21 -17.81
C GLU A 57 13.37 2.31 -16.32
N GLU A 58 12.78 3.24 -15.58
CA GLU A 58 13.00 3.33 -14.13
C GLU A 58 12.53 2.04 -13.40
N PHE A 59 11.39 1.47 -13.79
CA PHE A 59 10.93 0.19 -13.26
C PHE A 59 11.87 -0.98 -13.59
N ARG A 60 12.48 -1.01 -14.78
CA ARG A 60 13.43 -2.04 -15.19
C ARG A 60 14.68 -2.07 -14.33
N LYS A 61 15.13 -0.92 -13.84
CA LYS A 61 16.32 -0.80 -12.97
C LYS A 61 16.15 -1.56 -11.66
N ASP A 62 14.93 -1.73 -11.18
CA ASP A 62 14.59 -2.49 -9.96
C ASP A 62 15.50 -2.14 -8.77
N TYR A 63 15.54 -0.86 -8.42
CA TYR A 63 16.44 -0.33 -7.38
C TYR A 63 16.33 -1.06 -6.04
N ASN A 64 15.14 -1.59 -5.74
CA ASN A 64 14.87 -2.27 -4.47
C ASN A 64 15.02 -3.79 -4.54
N ARG A 65 15.61 -4.33 -5.63
CA ARG A 65 15.77 -5.79 -5.83
C ARG A 65 16.39 -6.52 -4.64
N HIS A 66 17.35 -5.88 -3.96
CA HIS A 66 18.10 -6.45 -2.85
C HIS A 66 17.84 -5.73 -1.52
N HIS A 67 16.90 -4.80 -1.47
CA HIS A 67 16.66 -3.98 -0.30
C HIS A 67 15.86 -4.73 0.78
N PHE A 68 14.77 -5.41 0.40
CA PHE A 68 13.86 -6.08 1.35
C PHE A 68 14.43 -7.40 1.87
N VAL A 69 15.63 -7.32 2.47
CA VAL A 69 16.33 -8.45 3.08
C VAL A 69 16.35 -8.27 4.58
N ARG A 70 15.79 -9.24 5.31
CA ARG A 70 15.76 -9.23 6.77
C ARG A 70 17.18 -9.42 7.33
N ASN A 71 17.48 -8.71 8.39
CA ASN A 71 18.73 -8.78 9.13
C ASN A 71 18.48 -9.26 10.58
N ALA A 72 19.54 -9.36 11.37
CA ALA A 72 19.50 -9.82 12.77
C ALA A 72 18.66 -8.91 13.70
N GLU A 73 18.30 -7.69 13.29
CA GLU A 73 17.44 -6.81 14.10
C GLU A 73 16.04 -7.38 14.29
N PHE A 74 15.58 -8.23 13.36
CA PHE A 74 14.30 -8.91 13.47
C PHE A 74 14.28 -10.03 14.50
N ASP A 75 15.45 -10.56 14.86
CA ASP A 75 15.56 -11.71 15.76
C ASP A 75 15.08 -11.31 17.18
N GLY A 76 13.99 -11.92 17.59
CA GLY A 76 13.36 -11.64 18.89
C GLY A 76 12.70 -10.27 19.03
N ALA A 77 12.61 -9.45 17.97
CA ALA A 77 12.00 -8.12 18.03
C ALA A 77 10.53 -8.19 18.45
N ALA A 78 9.76 -9.16 17.93
CA ALA A 78 8.35 -9.35 18.27
C ALA A 78 8.12 -9.68 19.75
N ALA A 79 9.07 -10.36 20.41
CA ALA A 79 8.98 -10.72 21.82
C ALA A 79 9.20 -9.51 22.77
N LYS A 80 9.75 -8.40 22.26
CA LYS A 80 9.98 -7.17 23.04
C LYS A 80 8.74 -6.29 23.16
N LEU A 81 7.72 -6.53 22.31
CA LEU A 81 6.50 -5.73 22.31
C LEU A 81 5.58 -6.17 23.44
N ASP A 82 5.01 -5.19 24.16
CA ASP A 82 3.91 -5.46 25.09
C ASP A 82 2.67 -5.97 24.34
N PRO A 83 1.76 -6.65 25.05
CA PRO A 83 0.60 -7.30 24.40
C PRO A 83 -0.29 -6.35 23.60
N LYS A 84 -0.47 -5.09 24.04
CA LYS A 84 -1.31 -4.11 23.37
C LYS A 84 -0.65 -3.61 22.08
N THR A 85 0.60 -3.20 22.17
CA THR A 85 1.40 -2.79 21.00
C THR A 85 1.52 -3.91 20.00
N ARG A 86 1.75 -5.16 20.46
CA ARG A 86 1.78 -6.35 19.61
C ARG A 86 0.47 -6.51 18.82
N GLN A 87 -0.68 -6.39 19.46
CA GLN A 87 -1.98 -6.55 18.82
C GLN A 87 -2.18 -5.50 17.71
N VAL A 88 -2.04 -4.22 18.02
CA VAL A 88 -2.27 -3.15 17.04
C VAL A 88 -1.27 -3.19 15.89
N PHE A 89 -0.05 -3.67 16.16
CA PHE A 89 0.97 -3.82 15.12
C PHE A 89 0.68 -5.01 14.19
N VAL A 90 0.20 -6.14 14.71
CA VAL A 90 -0.26 -7.28 13.88
C VAL A 90 -1.42 -6.86 12.98
N GLU A 91 -2.37 -6.09 13.50
CA GLU A 91 -3.48 -5.54 12.69
C GLU A 91 -2.98 -4.60 11.59
N PHE A 92 -1.96 -3.80 11.86
CA PHE A 92 -1.30 -2.98 10.85
C PHE A 92 -0.66 -3.83 9.75
N LEU A 93 0.12 -4.86 10.13
CA LEU A 93 0.79 -5.77 9.17
C LEU A 93 -0.23 -6.50 8.29
N GLU A 94 -1.31 -7.03 8.90
CA GLU A 94 -2.36 -7.74 8.17
C GLU A 94 -3.02 -6.87 7.11
N GLN A 95 -3.38 -5.64 7.46
CA GLN A 95 -4.09 -4.77 6.53
C GLN A 95 -3.17 -4.20 5.47
N SER A 96 -1.93 -3.87 5.82
CA SER A 96 -0.94 -3.45 4.85
C SER A 96 -0.63 -4.59 3.88
N CYS A 97 -0.38 -5.81 4.38
CA CYS A 97 -0.18 -6.99 3.53
C CYS A 97 -1.37 -7.25 2.60
N THR A 98 -2.60 -7.13 3.09
CA THR A 98 -3.81 -7.31 2.25
C THR A 98 -3.90 -6.22 1.18
N SER A 99 -3.53 -4.99 1.49
CA SER A 99 -3.53 -3.86 0.55
C SER A 99 -2.55 -4.10 -0.60
N GLU A 100 -1.28 -4.34 -0.27
CA GLU A 100 -0.22 -4.63 -1.24
C GLU A 100 -0.56 -5.86 -2.09
N PHE A 101 -1.09 -6.91 -1.46
CA PHE A 101 -1.51 -8.11 -2.18
C PHE A 101 -2.67 -7.87 -3.15
N SER A 102 -3.59 -6.96 -2.81
CA SER A 102 -4.66 -6.56 -3.73
C SER A 102 -4.12 -5.81 -4.95
N GLY A 103 -3.12 -4.94 -4.76
CA GLY A 103 -2.38 -4.27 -5.82
C GLY A 103 -1.67 -5.26 -6.73
N PHE A 104 -0.93 -6.21 -6.13
CA PHE A 104 -0.28 -7.29 -6.86
C PHE A 104 -1.24 -8.04 -7.80
N LEU A 105 -2.40 -8.46 -7.31
CA LEU A 105 -3.36 -9.21 -8.11
C LEU A 105 -3.94 -8.39 -9.26
N LEU A 106 -4.26 -7.11 -9.02
CA LEU A 106 -4.75 -6.20 -10.03
C LEU A 106 -3.72 -6.00 -11.14
N TYR A 107 -2.49 -5.63 -10.78
CA TYR A 107 -1.45 -5.32 -11.76
C TYR A 107 -0.99 -6.55 -12.53
N LYS A 108 -0.89 -7.70 -11.86
CA LYS A 108 -0.61 -8.99 -12.51
C LYS A 108 -1.65 -9.34 -13.56
N GLU A 109 -2.94 -9.19 -13.25
CA GLU A 109 -4.02 -9.52 -14.18
C GLU A 109 -4.08 -8.51 -15.33
N LEU A 110 -3.87 -7.21 -15.07
CA LEU A 110 -3.73 -6.19 -16.10
C LEU A 110 -2.60 -6.53 -17.06
N SER A 111 -1.39 -6.77 -16.54
CA SER A 111 -0.24 -7.16 -17.37
C SER A 111 -0.55 -8.36 -18.26
N ARG A 112 -1.10 -9.42 -17.67
CA ARG A 112 -1.42 -10.66 -18.39
C ARG A 112 -2.43 -10.47 -19.52
N ARG A 113 -3.50 -9.68 -19.27
CA ARG A 113 -4.64 -9.51 -20.20
C ARG A 113 -4.34 -8.58 -21.36
N ILE A 114 -3.54 -7.54 -21.14
CA ILE A 114 -3.35 -6.50 -22.16
C ILE A 114 -2.08 -6.66 -22.99
N LYS A 115 -1.20 -7.61 -22.64
CA LYS A 115 0.15 -7.79 -23.20
C LYS A 115 0.19 -7.87 -24.74
N SER A 116 -0.78 -8.53 -25.35
CA SER A 116 -0.79 -8.71 -26.81
C SER A 116 -1.17 -7.45 -27.59
N LYS A 117 -1.92 -6.53 -26.96
CA LYS A 117 -2.42 -5.31 -27.61
C LYS A 117 -1.66 -4.06 -27.17
N ASN A 118 -1.21 -4.00 -25.94
CA ASN A 118 -0.52 -2.86 -25.35
C ASN A 118 0.69 -3.31 -24.52
N PRO A 119 1.82 -3.67 -25.19
CA PRO A 119 2.98 -4.28 -24.52
C PRO A 119 3.66 -3.33 -23.52
N LEU A 120 3.78 -2.03 -23.81
CA LEU A 120 4.40 -1.06 -22.90
C LEU A 120 3.59 -0.96 -21.60
N LEU A 121 2.28 -0.78 -21.70
CA LEU A 121 1.40 -0.70 -20.54
C LEU A 121 1.43 -2.00 -19.72
N ALA A 122 1.44 -3.14 -20.41
CA ALA A 122 1.54 -4.45 -19.78
C ALA A 122 2.86 -4.65 -19.03
N GLU A 123 3.97 -4.16 -19.57
CA GLU A 123 5.27 -4.24 -18.93
C GLU A 123 5.33 -3.38 -17.68
N CYS A 124 4.85 -2.14 -17.72
CA CYS A 124 4.75 -1.30 -16.52
C CYS A 124 3.96 -2.00 -15.41
N PHE A 125 2.78 -2.55 -15.72
CA PHE A 125 2.01 -3.31 -14.73
C PHE A 125 2.71 -4.58 -14.24
N ALA A 126 3.53 -5.24 -15.07
CA ALA A 126 4.31 -6.39 -14.63
C ALA A 126 5.35 -6.00 -13.56
N HIS A 127 6.00 -4.86 -13.75
CA HIS A 127 6.97 -4.33 -12.79
C HIS A 127 6.30 -3.90 -11.49
N MET A 128 5.18 -3.18 -11.55
CA MET A 128 4.40 -2.83 -10.37
C MET A 128 3.94 -4.09 -9.62
N ALA A 129 3.42 -5.10 -10.33
CA ALA A 129 3.05 -6.37 -9.70
C ALA A 129 4.24 -7.07 -9.00
N ARG A 130 5.45 -6.96 -9.54
CA ARG A 130 6.66 -7.47 -8.89
C ARG A 130 6.92 -6.75 -7.57
N ASP A 131 6.82 -5.43 -7.56
CA ASP A 131 7.09 -4.61 -6.39
C ASP A 131 6.03 -4.87 -5.30
N GLU A 132 4.75 -4.89 -5.64
CA GLU A 132 3.65 -5.23 -4.73
C GLU A 132 3.75 -6.65 -4.14
N ALA A 133 4.17 -7.64 -4.95
CA ALA A 133 4.42 -8.99 -4.46
C ALA A 133 5.56 -9.03 -3.43
N ARG A 134 6.59 -8.21 -3.62
CA ARG A 134 7.72 -8.05 -2.71
C ARG A 134 7.27 -7.44 -1.39
N HIS A 135 6.49 -6.36 -1.45
CA HIS A 135 5.93 -5.67 -0.31
C HIS A 135 5.03 -6.60 0.51
N ALA A 136 4.03 -7.22 -0.13
CA ALA A 136 3.13 -8.16 0.53
C ALA A 136 3.87 -9.35 1.16
N GLY A 137 4.85 -9.91 0.44
CA GLY A 137 5.68 -11.01 0.94
C GLY A 137 6.52 -10.62 2.14
N PHE A 138 7.07 -9.40 2.16
CA PHE A 138 7.86 -8.88 3.27
C PHE A 138 7.00 -8.66 4.53
N LEU A 139 5.80 -8.08 4.37
CA LEU A 139 4.83 -7.91 5.45
C LEU A 139 4.33 -9.25 6.01
N ASN A 140 4.02 -10.21 5.15
CA ASN A 140 3.57 -11.53 5.58
C ASN A 140 4.67 -12.29 6.33
N LYS A 141 5.94 -12.14 5.91
CA LYS A 141 7.09 -12.63 6.67
C LYS A 141 7.22 -11.98 8.05
N ALA A 142 6.98 -10.66 8.15
CA ALA A 142 7.00 -9.96 9.42
C ALA A 142 5.89 -10.46 10.36
N MET A 143 4.72 -10.84 9.84
CA MET A 143 3.67 -11.51 10.64
C MET A 143 4.15 -12.85 11.21
N GLY A 144 5.05 -13.56 10.51
CA GLY A 144 5.67 -14.79 10.98
C GLY A 144 6.42 -14.64 12.31
N ASP A 145 7.00 -13.47 12.58
CA ASP A 145 7.66 -13.17 13.85
C ASP A 145 6.69 -13.15 15.06
N PHE A 146 5.40 -13.00 14.76
CA PHE A 146 4.31 -13.05 15.72
C PHE A 146 3.62 -14.43 15.77
N GLY A 147 4.16 -15.42 15.06
CA GLY A 147 3.56 -16.76 14.93
C GLY A 147 2.31 -16.79 14.06
N LEU A 148 2.13 -15.81 13.16
CA LEU A 148 0.96 -15.64 12.30
C LEU A 148 1.37 -15.48 10.84
N GLN A 149 0.48 -15.79 9.93
CA GLN A 149 0.60 -15.46 8.50
C GLN A 149 -0.78 -15.35 7.86
N LEU A 150 -0.88 -14.57 6.79
CA LEU A 150 -2.08 -14.56 5.95
C LEU A 150 -2.01 -15.69 4.93
N ASP A 151 -3.12 -16.38 4.74
CA ASP A 151 -3.31 -17.29 3.61
C ASP A 151 -3.66 -16.48 2.36
N LEU A 152 -2.63 -16.10 1.60
CA LEU A 152 -2.78 -15.33 0.37
C LEU A 152 -3.51 -16.13 -0.72
N GLY A 153 -3.43 -17.45 -0.69
CA GLY A 153 -4.19 -18.34 -1.57
C GLY A 153 -5.68 -18.28 -1.29
N PHE A 154 -6.05 -18.37 -0.01
CA PHE A 154 -7.42 -18.20 0.43
C PHE A 154 -7.97 -16.81 0.06
N LEU A 155 -7.21 -15.74 0.28
CA LEU A 155 -7.60 -14.39 -0.12
C LEU A 155 -7.89 -14.31 -1.63
N THR A 156 -7.01 -14.90 -2.47
CA THR A 156 -7.20 -14.93 -3.93
C THR A 156 -8.51 -15.61 -4.32
N ALA A 157 -8.85 -16.73 -3.67
CA ALA A 157 -10.02 -17.53 -4.02
C ALA A 157 -11.35 -16.95 -3.51
N ASN A 158 -11.34 -16.25 -2.37
CA ASN A 158 -12.56 -15.92 -1.62
C ASN A 158 -12.90 -14.42 -1.57
N LYS A 159 -12.02 -13.51 -2.03
CA LYS A 159 -12.33 -12.08 -2.05
C LYS A 159 -13.25 -11.71 -3.19
N ALA A 160 -14.26 -10.90 -2.87
CA ALA A 160 -15.12 -10.30 -3.87
C ALA A 160 -14.39 -9.14 -4.60
N TYR A 161 -14.41 -9.18 -5.93
CA TYR A 161 -13.81 -8.14 -6.74
C TYR A 161 -14.80 -7.01 -7.02
N THR A 162 -14.35 -5.76 -6.81
CA THR A 162 -15.11 -4.57 -7.18
C THR A 162 -14.74 -4.15 -8.59
N PHE A 163 -15.73 -4.09 -9.48
CA PHE A 163 -15.52 -3.60 -10.85
C PHE A 163 -15.45 -2.09 -10.90
N PHE A 164 -14.36 -1.57 -11.44
CA PHE A 164 -14.20 -0.17 -11.79
C PHE A 164 -13.89 0.00 -13.28
N LYS A 165 -14.51 0.98 -13.94
CA LYS A 165 -14.06 1.39 -15.28
C LYS A 165 -12.61 1.90 -15.21
N PRO A 166 -11.81 1.75 -16.31
CA PRO A 166 -10.39 2.11 -16.29
C PRO A 166 -10.05 3.45 -15.65
N LYS A 167 -10.79 4.52 -16.00
CA LYS A 167 -10.57 5.85 -15.40
C LYS A 167 -10.71 5.87 -13.87
N PHE A 168 -11.56 5.04 -13.29
CA PHE A 168 -11.76 4.97 -11.85
C PHE A 168 -10.66 4.14 -11.17
N ILE A 169 -10.13 3.13 -11.86
CA ILE A 169 -8.89 2.47 -11.46
C ILE A 169 -7.78 3.52 -11.36
N PHE A 170 -7.60 4.36 -12.38
CA PHE A 170 -6.53 5.38 -12.36
C PHE A 170 -6.66 6.33 -11.18
N TYR A 171 -7.87 6.85 -10.89
CA TYR A 171 -8.05 7.75 -9.76
C TYR A 171 -7.81 7.06 -8.42
N ALA A 172 -8.37 5.85 -8.24
CA ALA A 172 -8.25 5.12 -6.99
C ALA A 172 -6.80 4.70 -6.71
N THR A 173 -6.11 4.10 -7.70
CA THR A 173 -4.76 3.61 -7.55
C THR A 173 -3.75 4.76 -7.45
N TYR A 174 -3.85 5.80 -8.30
CA TYR A 174 -3.04 6.99 -8.16
C TYR A 174 -3.06 7.57 -6.74
N LEU A 175 -4.27 7.72 -6.17
CA LEU A 175 -4.40 8.25 -4.82
C LEU A 175 -3.87 7.28 -3.78
N SER A 176 -4.07 5.96 -3.96
CA SER A 176 -3.54 4.94 -3.05
C SER A 176 -2.01 4.98 -3.00
N GLU A 177 -1.35 4.97 -4.17
CA GLU A 177 0.11 5.02 -4.29
C GLU A 177 0.69 6.33 -3.70
N LYS A 178 0.11 7.48 -4.05
CA LYS A 178 0.58 8.77 -3.51
C LYS A 178 0.31 8.91 -2.00
N ILE A 179 -0.76 8.35 -1.47
CA ILE A 179 -0.99 8.26 -0.03
C ILE A 179 0.03 7.31 0.59
N GLY A 180 0.29 6.14 0.02
CA GLY A 180 1.31 5.19 0.46
C GLY A 180 2.66 5.86 0.61
N TYR A 181 3.11 6.57 -0.45
CA TYR A 181 4.33 7.37 -0.40
C TYR A 181 4.38 8.35 0.78
N TRP A 182 3.36 9.20 0.94
CA TRP A 182 3.35 10.20 2.00
C TRP A 182 3.24 9.60 3.41
N ARG A 183 2.55 8.48 3.54
CA ARG A 183 2.42 7.74 4.80
C ARG A 183 3.76 7.14 5.22
N TYR A 184 4.41 6.41 4.34
CA TYR A 184 5.66 5.72 4.65
C TYR A 184 6.79 6.70 4.91
N ILE A 185 6.95 7.74 4.08
CA ILE A 185 8.01 8.73 4.28
C ILE A 185 7.79 9.59 5.54
N ALA A 186 6.54 9.88 5.91
CA ALA A 186 6.24 10.64 7.11
C ALA A 186 6.56 9.83 8.37
N ILE A 187 6.21 8.54 8.42
CA ILE A 187 6.58 7.64 9.52
C ILE A 187 8.11 7.50 9.58
N TYR A 188 8.77 7.23 8.44
CA TYR A 188 10.22 7.08 8.38
C TYR A 188 10.94 8.31 8.96
N ARG A 189 10.61 9.52 8.47
CA ARG A 189 11.22 10.76 8.95
C ARG A 189 10.95 11.05 10.42
N HIS A 190 9.78 10.69 10.92
CA HIS A 190 9.48 10.81 12.34
C HIS A 190 10.37 9.88 13.17
N LEU A 191 10.50 8.60 12.77
CA LEU A 191 11.31 7.62 13.50
C LEU A 191 12.83 7.86 13.39
N GLU A 192 13.30 8.55 12.35
CA GLU A 192 14.69 9.04 12.28
C GLU A 192 14.96 10.14 13.32
N GLN A 193 13.96 10.95 13.64
CA GLN A 193 14.06 11.98 14.68
C GLN A 193 13.78 11.43 16.09
N HIS A 194 13.02 10.33 16.17
CA HIS A 194 12.58 9.68 17.41
C HIS A 194 12.85 8.17 17.36
N PRO A 195 14.14 7.75 17.34
CA PRO A 195 14.50 6.33 17.22
C PRO A 195 13.99 5.47 18.37
N GLU A 196 13.74 6.07 19.55
CA GLU A 196 13.13 5.41 20.71
C GLU A 196 11.69 4.94 20.45
N SER A 197 11.00 5.56 19.50
CA SER A 197 9.62 5.22 19.10
C SER A 197 9.56 4.12 18.04
N LYS A 198 10.72 3.63 17.57
CA LYS A 198 10.76 2.57 16.57
C LYS A 198 10.49 1.20 17.20
N ILE A 199 9.24 0.78 17.17
CA ILE A 199 8.77 -0.45 17.81
C ILE A 199 9.19 -1.75 17.10
N PHE A 200 9.54 -1.68 15.80
CA PHE A 200 9.87 -2.88 15.02
C PHE A 200 10.79 -2.54 13.83
N PRO A 201 11.73 -3.43 13.43
CA PRO A 201 12.72 -3.13 12.39
C PRO A 201 12.16 -2.88 10.98
N ILE A 202 10.89 -3.25 10.69
CA ILE A 202 10.28 -3.06 9.37
C ILE A 202 10.29 -1.60 8.93
N PHE A 203 10.22 -0.66 9.86
CA PHE A 203 10.22 0.77 9.55
C PHE A 203 11.53 1.28 8.95
N ASN A 204 12.64 0.54 9.10
CA ASN A 204 13.92 0.84 8.44
C ASN A 204 13.82 0.73 6.91
N PHE A 205 12.82 0.03 6.39
CA PHE A 205 12.62 -0.21 4.96
C PHE A 205 11.69 0.81 4.31
N PHE A 206 11.06 1.69 5.08
CA PHE A 206 10.04 2.60 4.59
C PHE A 206 10.57 3.67 3.63
N GLU A 207 11.83 4.11 3.75
CA GLU A 207 12.43 5.06 2.82
C GLU A 207 12.46 4.51 1.38
N ASN A 208 12.97 3.29 1.21
CA ASN A 208 13.04 2.65 -0.10
C ASN A 208 11.65 2.19 -0.57
N TRP A 209 10.80 1.77 0.35
CA TRP A 209 9.43 1.40 0.05
C TRP A 209 8.65 2.57 -0.54
N CYS A 210 8.70 3.73 0.09
CA CYS A 210 7.99 4.90 -0.42
C CYS A 210 8.49 5.35 -1.80
N GLN A 211 9.71 5.01 -2.19
CA GLN A 211 10.20 5.27 -3.55
C GLN A 211 9.50 4.40 -4.60
N ASP A 212 9.18 3.12 -4.27
CA ASP A 212 8.36 2.28 -5.15
C ASP A 212 6.96 2.89 -5.30
N GLU A 213 6.28 3.23 -4.18
CA GLU A 213 4.97 3.88 -4.19
C GLU A 213 4.97 5.18 -5.01
N ASN A 214 6.04 5.97 -4.91
CA ASN A 214 6.15 7.19 -5.70
C ASN A 214 6.20 6.91 -7.20
N ARG A 215 7.01 5.92 -7.63
CA ARG A 215 7.10 5.51 -9.05
C ARG A 215 5.77 4.95 -9.56
N HIS A 216 5.08 4.14 -8.75
CA HIS A 216 3.74 3.65 -9.07
C HIS A 216 2.77 4.83 -9.30
N GLY A 217 2.76 5.80 -8.40
CA GLY A 217 1.94 6.99 -8.54
C GLY A 217 2.33 7.86 -9.74
N ASP A 218 3.62 8.02 -10.05
CA ASP A 218 4.09 8.76 -11.23
C ASP A 218 3.69 8.05 -12.53
N PHE A 219 3.66 6.71 -12.53
CA PHE A 219 3.12 5.95 -13.67
C PHE A 219 1.65 6.26 -13.93
N PHE A 220 0.80 6.28 -12.90
CA PHE A 220 -0.62 6.64 -13.09
C PHE A 220 -0.80 8.11 -13.46
N ASP A 221 0.04 9.02 -12.99
CA ASP A 221 0.10 10.42 -13.44
C ASP A 221 0.35 10.47 -14.95
N ALA A 222 1.41 9.82 -15.44
CA ALA A 222 1.76 9.77 -16.84
C ALA A 222 0.67 9.08 -17.70
N LEU A 223 0.05 8.03 -17.18
CA LEU A 223 -1.03 7.33 -17.87
C LEU A 223 -2.29 8.21 -17.99
N MET A 224 -2.65 8.98 -16.98
CA MET A 224 -3.76 9.94 -17.05
C MET A 224 -3.47 11.08 -18.02
N LYS A 225 -2.21 11.54 -18.13
CA LYS A 225 -1.79 12.51 -19.15
C LYS A 225 -1.89 11.93 -20.57
N ALA A 226 -1.59 10.64 -20.76
CA ALA A 226 -1.82 9.94 -22.03
C ALA A 226 -3.32 9.78 -22.37
N GLN A 227 -4.19 9.86 -21.35
CA GLN A 227 -5.65 9.73 -21.49
C GLN A 227 -6.38 11.02 -21.08
N PRO A 228 -6.23 12.13 -21.83
CA PRO A 228 -6.70 13.45 -21.39
C PRO A 228 -8.20 13.52 -21.11
N ALA A 229 -9.01 12.66 -21.72
CA ALA A 229 -10.44 12.57 -21.44
C ALA A 229 -10.74 12.16 -19.97
N THR A 230 -9.79 11.52 -19.29
CA THR A 230 -9.94 11.13 -17.87
C THR A 230 -9.82 12.34 -16.93
N VAL A 231 -9.04 13.36 -17.31
CA VAL A 231 -8.73 14.52 -16.45
C VAL A 231 -9.24 15.87 -17.01
N ARG A 232 -10.04 15.86 -18.08
CA ARG A 232 -10.59 17.09 -18.67
C ARG A 232 -12.10 17.15 -18.59
N GLY A 233 -12.64 18.36 -18.53
CA GLY A 233 -14.08 18.64 -18.54
C GLY A 233 -14.72 18.55 -17.15
N LEU A 234 -16.02 18.92 -17.10
CA LEU A 234 -16.78 19.01 -15.85
C LEU A 234 -16.93 17.65 -15.16
N THR A 235 -17.19 16.60 -15.92
CA THR A 235 -17.37 15.24 -15.38
C THR A 235 -16.09 14.75 -14.70
N ALA A 236 -14.93 14.97 -15.30
CA ALA A 236 -13.63 14.63 -14.66
C ALA A 236 -13.42 15.41 -13.35
N ARG A 237 -13.73 16.72 -13.34
CA ARG A 237 -13.65 17.55 -12.12
C ARG A 237 -14.52 16.99 -11.00
N LEU A 238 -15.74 16.58 -11.29
CA LEU A 238 -16.66 16.02 -10.28
C LEU A 238 -16.14 14.69 -9.74
N TRP A 239 -15.65 13.79 -10.61
CA TRP A 239 -15.12 12.51 -10.18
C TRP A 239 -13.80 12.63 -9.42
N CYS A 240 -12.86 13.45 -9.86
CA CYS A 240 -11.61 13.69 -9.11
C CYS A 240 -11.91 14.25 -7.72
N ARG A 241 -12.84 15.22 -7.62
CA ARG A 241 -13.30 15.74 -6.33
C ARG A 241 -13.93 14.66 -5.45
N PHE A 242 -14.77 13.80 -6.03
CA PHE A 242 -15.40 12.69 -5.30
C PHE A 242 -14.33 11.70 -4.77
N PHE A 243 -13.39 11.27 -5.62
CA PHE A 243 -12.35 10.34 -5.21
C PHE A 243 -11.46 10.92 -4.11
N LEU A 244 -11.03 12.18 -4.22
CA LEU A 244 -10.28 12.85 -3.16
C LEU A 244 -11.04 12.86 -1.83
N LEU A 245 -12.32 13.24 -1.85
CA LEU A 245 -13.16 13.25 -0.65
C LEU A 245 -13.35 11.86 -0.06
N ALA A 246 -13.67 10.87 -0.90
CA ALA A 246 -13.92 9.50 -0.46
C ALA A 246 -12.66 8.87 0.14
N VAL A 247 -11.51 9.02 -0.52
CA VAL A 247 -10.25 8.42 -0.07
C VAL A 247 -9.75 9.09 1.21
N PHE A 248 -9.78 10.43 1.29
CA PHE A 248 -9.37 11.13 2.51
C PHE A 248 -10.30 10.85 3.69
N ALA A 249 -11.61 10.79 3.47
CA ALA A 249 -12.56 10.44 4.51
C ALA A 249 -12.34 9.01 5.03
N THR A 250 -12.18 8.03 4.12
CA THR A 250 -11.94 6.63 4.48
C THR A 250 -10.61 6.46 5.23
N MET A 251 -9.55 7.12 4.77
CA MET A 251 -8.25 7.11 5.44
C MET A 251 -8.37 7.67 6.86
N TYR A 252 -8.96 8.87 7.00
CA TYR A 252 -9.11 9.54 8.29
C TYR A 252 -9.90 8.70 9.30
N VAL A 253 -11.05 8.14 8.89
CA VAL A 253 -11.87 7.27 9.75
C VAL A 253 -11.07 6.03 10.18
N ARG A 254 -10.37 5.39 9.26
CA ARG A 254 -9.57 4.21 9.54
C ARG A 254 -8.43 4.49 10.51
N ASP A 255 -7.72 5.59 10.31
CA ASP A 255 -6.52 5.87 11.06
C ASP A 255 -6.85 6.41 12.47
N VAL A 256 -7.93 7.18 12.62
CA VAL A 256 -8.45 7.57 13.93
C VAL A 256 -8.98 6.36 14.71
N ALA A 257 -9.64 5.40 14.03
CA ALA A 257 -10.07 4.14 14.66
C ALA A 257 -8.90 3.27 15.14
N ARG A 258 -7.67 3.57 14.69
CA ARG A 258 -6.43 2.84 15.04
C ARG A 258 -5.37 3.75 15.65
N LYS A 259 -5.81 4.78 16.34
CA LYS A 259 -4.91 5.77 16.95
C LYS A 259 -3.83 5.11 17.82
N GLU A 260 -4.12 3.98 18.46
CA GLU A 260 -3.17 3.25 19.31
C GLU A 260 -1.92 2.81 18.54
N PHE A 261 -2.04 2.48 17.26
CA PHE A 261 -0.88 2.18 16.40
C PHE A 261 0.01 3.42 16.24
N TYR A 262 -0.56 4.58 15.99
CA TYR A 262 0.19 5.83 15.85
C TYR A 262 0.79 6.27 17.19
N GLU A 263 0.02 6.16 18.27
CA GLU A 263 0.49 6.44 19.65
C GLU A 263 1.72 5.57 20.01
N ALA A 264 1.73 4.30 19.60
CA ALA A 264 2.88 3.41 19.80
C ALA A 264 4.14 3.86 19.04
N LEU A 265 3.98 4.61 17.96
CA LEU A 265 5.07 5.24 17.20
C LEU A 265 5.38 6.67 17.68
N GLY A 266 4.75 7.15 18.75
CA GLY A 266 4.91 8.53 19.21
C GLY A 266 4.23 9.57 18.32
N LEU A 267 3.22 9.18 17.53
CA LEU A 267 2.49 10.03 16.61
C LEU A 267 1.05 10.27 17.09
N ASP A 268 0.54 11.47 16.87
CA ASP A 268 -0.89 11.74 16.92
C ASP A 268 -1.53 11.43 15.56
N ALA A 269 -2.48 10.51 15.51
CA ALA A 269 -3.11 10.04 14.27
C ALA A 269 -3.76 11.18 13.46
N ARG A 270 -4.39 12.15 14.14
CA ARG A 270 -5.06 13.28 13.50
C ARG A 270 -4.07 14.27 12.90
N ALA A 271 -3.00 14.57 13.63
CA ALA A 271 -1.95 15.45 13.14
C ALA A 271 -1.23 14.82 11.95
N TYR A 272 -0.94 13.52 12.05
CA TYR A 272 -0.35 12.73 10.98
C TYR A 272 -1.21 12.74 9.71
N ASP A 273 -2.50 12.45 9.82
CA ASP A 273 -3.43 12.46 8.69
C ASP A 273 -3.57 13.82 8.04
N LYS A 274 -3.54 14.91 8.82
CA LYS A 274 -3.53 16.27 8.26
C LYS A 274 -2.36 16.50 7.33
N VAL A 275 -1.17 16.02 7.70
CA VAL A 275 0.04 16.12 6.87
C VAL A 275 -0.11 15.28 5.60
N VAL A 276 -0.53 14.01 5.73
CA VAL A 276 -0.70 13.10 4.59
C VAL A 276 -1.76 13.62 3.61
N ILE A 277 -2.90 14.10 4.12
CA ILE A 277 -3.98 14.70 3.30
C ILE A 277 -3.47 15.94 2.56
N ALA A 278 -2.83 16.88 3.25
CA ALA A 278 -2.33 18.11 2.65
C ALA A 278 -1.33 17.79 1.53
N LYS A 279 -0.37 16.90 1.80
CA LYS A 279 0.68 16.53 0.84
C LYS A 279 0.14 15.73 -0.35
N THR A 280 -0.79 14.81 -0.13
CA THR A 280 -1.44 14.07 -1.23
C THR A 280 -2.29 15.01 -2.09
N ASN A 281 -3.01 15.93 -1.47
CA ASN A 281 -3.83 16.92 -2.18
C ASN A 281 -2.96 17.86 -3.03
N GLU A 282 -1.83 18.34 -2.49
CA GLU A 282 -0.83 19.13 -3.21
C GLU A 282 -0.27 18.34 -4.42
N THR A 283 0.14 17.10 -4.19
CA THR A 283 0.68 16.23 -5.26
C THR A 283 -0.37 15.98 -6.34
N SER A 284 -1.63 15.78 -5.97
CA SER A 284 -2.73 15.53 -6.91
C SER A 284 -3.02 16.71 -7.84
N ALA A 285 -2.63 17.93 -7.47
CA ALA A 285 -2.77 19.10 -8.33
C ALA A 285 -1.96 19.03 -9.63
N ARG A 286 -0.99 18.11 -9.72
CA ARG A 286 -0.18 17.90 -10.94
C ARG A 286 -1.01 17.35 -12.11
N VAL A 287 -2.00 16.51 -11.82
CA VAL A 287 -2.77 15.80 -12.85
C VAL A 287 -4.28 15.97 -12.70
N PHE A 288 -4.81 16.08 -11.49
CA PHE A 288 -6.24 16.28 -11.29
C PHE A 288 -6.66 17.69 -11.64
N PRO A 289 -7.78 17.88 -12.37
CA PRO A 289 -8.27 19.21 -12.78
C PRO A 289 -8.86 20.02 -11.62
N VAL A 290 -8.94 19.44 -10.43
CA VAL A 290 -9.42 20.05 -9.19
C VAL A 290 -8.85 19.30 -7.99
N VAL A 291 -8.46 20.04 -6.98
CA VAL A 291 -8.11 19.54 -5.65
C VAL A 291 -9.04 20.14 -4.58
N LEU A 292 -8.97 19.64 -3.36
CA LEU A 292 -9.80 20.11 -2.28
C LEU A 292 -9.16 21.34 -1.59
N ASN A 293 -10.00 22.23 -1.05
CA ASN A 293 -9.52 23.25 -0.14
C ASN A 293 -9.43 22.64 1.28
N VAL A 294 -8.30 21.95 1.53
CA VAL A 294 -8.05 21.26 2.80
C VAL A 294 -7.72 22.22 3.95
N ASP A 295 -7.33 23.45 3.64
CA ASP A 295 -7.07 24.49 4.64
C ASP A 295 -8.35 25.18 5.12
N HIS A 296 -9.49 24.90 4.48
CA HIS A 296 -10.76 25.49 4.88
C HIS A 296 -11.15 25.00 6.30
N PRO A 297 -11.48 25.88 7.26
CA PRO A 297 -11.72 25.50 8.65
C PRO A 297 -12.76 24.40 8.86
N LYS A 298 -13.78 24.34 7.95
CA LYS A 298 -14.82 23.30 8.02
C LYS A 298 -14.39 21.94 7.47
N PHE A 299 -13.22 21.83 6.84
CA PHE A 299 -12.80 20.56 6.21
C PHE A 299 -12.58 19.48 7.29
N TYR A 300 -11.69 19.71 8.21
CA TYR A 300 -11.41 18.76 9.30
C TYR A 300 -12.57 18.63 10.30
N VAL A 301 -13.34 19.69 10.54
CA VAL A 301 -14.58 19.61 11.35
C VAL A 301 -15.58 18.58 10.74
N ARG A 302 -15.64 18.49 9.40
CA ARG A 302 -16.49 17.49 8.74
C ARG A 302 -15.92 16.08 8.83
N LEU A 303 -14.60 15.92 8.76
CA LEU A 303 -13.95 14.62 8.96
C LEU A 303 -14.16 14.12 10.40
N GLU A 304 -14.03 14.99 11.40
CA GLU A 304 -14.29 14.63 12.81
C GLU A 304 -15.71 14.11 13.04
N ARG A 305 -16.70 14.62 12.32
CA ARG A 305 -18.08 14.11 12.41
C ARG A 305 -18.28 12.69 11.87
N LEU A 306 -17.29 12.15 11.17
CA LEU A 306 -17.35 10.77 10.68
C LEU A 306 -16.78 9.79 11.70
N VAL A 307 -16.04 10.27 12.71
CA VAL A 307 -15.38 9.45 13.74
C VAL A 307 -15.97 9.68 15.15
N SER A 308 -16.90 10.62 15.29
CA SER A 308 -17.73 10.85 16.49
C SER A 308 -19.01 9.99 16.39
#